data_e3a9da5166ce44fb4d52e0047ce08496
#
_entry.id   e3a9da5166ce44fb4d52e0047ce08496
#
_cell.length_a   1.000
_cell.length_b   1.000
_cell.length_c   1.000
_cell.angle_alpha   90.00
_cell.angle_beta   90.00
_cell.angle_gamma   90.00
#
_symmetry.space_group_name_H-M   'P 1'
#
loop_
_entity.id
_entity.type
_entity.pdbx_description
1 polymer ?
#
loop_
_entity_poly.entity_id
_entity_poly.type
_entity_poly.pdbx_seq_one_letter_code
_entity_poly.pdbx_strand_id
1 'polypeptide(L)'
;MEDVRWPAEQLEEHHLEISNRIRNLFWTVSGDYDIEFEPDTEKYVYSKQTVLYEAVKQGAFARYFDQKKLGMYLMKKIHFSAGEDMLLPLAGLCMDAAVNRFIIRERLGTKEIREQAFRELEKAEKEQVSDKAGTDLIHRIRLLYIRHVLENTDDKGMDPQAEIALYKILSLKDAENTEDVINVIDEIYNHVLD
;
A
#
# COMPACT_ATOMS: atom_id res chain seq x y z
N MET A 1 11.90 15.02 -24.29
CA MET A 1 12.72 14.59 -23.15
C MET A 1 13.72 13.62 -23.72
N GLU A 2 15.01 13.96 -23.69
CA GLU A 2 16.07 13.06 -24.15
C GLU A 2 16.15 11.90 -23.17
N ASP A 3 16.05 10.67 -23.70
CA ASP A 3 16.33 9.43 -22.96
C ASP A 3 17.82 9.43 -22.59
N VAL A 4 18.14 9.84 -21.40
CA VAL A 4 19.50 9.75 -20.85
C VAL A 4 19.75 8.26 -20.57
N ARG A 5 20.32 7.55 -21.55
CA ARG A 5 20.80 6.17 -21.37
C ARG A 5 22.08 6.22 -20.55
N TRP A 6 21.98 5.86 -19.29
CA TRP A 6 23.14 5.70 -18.41
C TRP A 6 23.97 4.48 -18.84
N PRO A 7 25.32 4.52 -18.76
CA PRO A 7 26.15 3.32 -18.88
C PRO A 7 25.76 2.27 -17.84
N ALA A 8 25.82 0.99 -18.20
CA ALA A 8 25.37 -0.12 -17.33
C ALA A 8 25.98 -0.08 -15.91
N GLU A 9 27.27 0.23 -15.79
CA GLU A 9 27.96 0.35 -14.49
C GLU A 9 27.40 1.50 -13.62
N GLN A 10 27.05 2.63 -14.23
CA GLN A 10 26.45 3.78 -13.53
C GLN A 10 24.99 3.48 -13.13
N LEU A 11 24.29 2.66 -13.90
CA LEU A 11 22.96 2.16 -13.56
C LEU A 11 23.00 1.27 -12.33
N GLU A 12 23.94 0.33 -12.24
CA GLU A 12 24.09 -0.56 -11.09
C GLU A 12 24.44 0.20 -9.79
N GLU A 13 25.39 1.14 -9.86
CA GLU A 13 25.73 1.99 -8.71
C GLU A 13 24.55 2.85 -8.27
N HIS A 14 23.81 3.43 -9.21
CA HIS A 14 22.64 4.24 -8.92
C HIS A 14 21.49 3.41 -8.30
N HIS A 15 21.25 2.19 -8.80
CA HIS A 15 20.29 1.25 -8.22
C HIS A 15 20.68 0.84 -6.79
N LEU A 16 21.96 0.60 -6.53
CA LEU A 16 22.44 0.27 -5.21
C LEU A 16 22.28 1.44 -4.22
N GLU A 17 22.58 2.67 -4.64
CA GLU A 17 22.38 3.86 -3.81
C GLU A 17 20.90 4.06 -3.47
N ILE A 18 20.02 3.95 -4.46
CA ILE A 18 18.57 4.03 -4.29
C ILE A 18 18.08 2.95 -3.33
N SER A 19 18.50 1.70 -3.55
CA SER A 19 18.13 0.57 -2.69
C SER A 19 18.54 0.81 -1.24
N ASN A 20 19.78 1.24 -0.99
CA ASN A 20 20.27 1.53 0.34
C ASN A 20 19.51 2.68 1.01
N ARG A 21 19.16 3.73 0.24
CA ARG A 21 18.36 4.84 0.76
C ARG A 21 16.97 4.41 1.20
N ILE A 22 16.32 3.56 0.42
CA ILE A 22 14.97 3.06 0.70
C ILE A 22 15.02 2.09 1.90
N ARG A 23 16.01 1.18 1.96
CA ARG A 23 16.23 0.30 3.12
C ARG A 23 16.50 1.09 4.40
N ASN A 24 17.33 2.11 4.35
CA ASN A 24 17.59 2.97 5.50
C ASN A 24 16.31 3.68 5.99
N LEU A 25 15.44 4.08 5.09
CA LEU A 25 14.13 4.65 5.46
C LEU A 25 13.26 3.62 6.15
N PHE A 26 13.16 2.41 5.59
CA PHE A 26 12.42 1.30 6.20
C PHE A 26 12.93 0.99 7.61
N TRP A 27 14.24 0.77 7.78
CA TRP A 27 14.86 0.46 9.08
C TRP A 27 14.69 1.59 10.10
N THR A 28 14.79 2.85 9.65
CA THR A 28 14.54 4.00 10.53
C THR A 28 13.10 4.02 11.05
N VAL A 29 12.13 3.63 10.23
CA VAL A 29 10.72 3.58 10.61
C VAL A 29 10.41 2.35 11.46
N SER A 30 10.90 1.16 11.08
CA SER A 30 10.69 -0.07 11.83
C SER A 30 11.37 -0.03 13.21
N GLY A 31 12.52 0.63 13.31
CA GLY A 31 13.36 0.60 14.50
C GLY A 31 14.12 -0.71 14.65
N ASP A 32 14.14 -1.57 13.63
CA ASP A 32 14.78 -2.87 13.61
C ASP A 32 15.59 -3.03 12.32
N TYR A 33 16.91 -3.19 12.46
CA TYR A 33 17.86 -3.30 11.36
C TYR A 33 18.06 -4.74 10.88
N ASP A 34 17.53 -5.72 11.61
CA ASP A 34 17.67 -7.14 11.29
C ASP A 34 16.52 -7.63 10.37
N ILE A 35 15.50 -6.80 10.15
CA ILE A 35 14.41 -7.13 9.23
C ILE A 35 14.87 -6.97 7.78
N GLU A 36 14.77 -8.04 7.00
CA GLU A 36 15.00 -7.99 5.56
C GLU A 36 13.91 -7.18 4.85
N PHE A 37 14.33 -6.27 3.98
CA PHE A 37 13.44 -5.49 3.14
C PHE A 37 14.05 -5.30 1.75
N GLU A 38 13.34 -5.76 0.74
CA GLU A 38 13.72 -5.63 -0.67
C GLU A 38 12.91 -4.52 -1.34
N PRO A 39 13.52 -3.35 -1.62
CA PRO A 39 12.83 -2.26 -2.30
C PRO A 39 12.68 -2.53 -3.79
N ASP A 40 11.53 -2.15 -4.35
CA ASP A 40 11.28 -2.14 -5.79
C ASP A 40 11.97 -0.93 -6.44
N THR A 41 13.24 -1.11 -6.79
CA THR A 41 14.06 -0.06 -7.40
C THR A 41 13.67 0.25 -8.85
N GLU A 42 13.06 -0.68 -9.57
CA GLU A 42 12.57 -0.46 -10.93
C GLU A 42 11.37 0.49 -10.88
N LYS A 43 10.43 0.24 -9.98
CA LYS A 43 9.27 1.11 -9.77
C LYS A 43 9.66 2.51 -9.28
N TYR A 44 10.76 2.65 -8.55
CA TYR A 44 11.24 3.92 -8.02
C TYR A 44 11.48 4.96 -9.12
N VAL A 45 11.93 4.55 -10.29
CA VAL A 45 12.19 5.45 -11.43
C VAL A 45 10.89 6.12 -11.91
N TYR A 46 9.77 5.40 -11.86
CA TYR A 46 8.47 5.86 -12.37
C TYR A 46 7.55 6.43 -11.27
N SER A 47 7.73 5.97 -10.06
CA SER A 47 6.83 6.29 -8.93
C SER A 47 7.62 6.42 -7.62
N LYS A 48 8.57 7.35 -7.59
CA LYS A 48 9.48 7.55 -6.45
C LYS A 48 8.76 7.67 -5.11
N GLN A 49 7.70 8.46 -5.05
CA GLN A 49 6.99 8.71 -3.79
C GLN A 49 6.21 7.47 -3.35
N THR A 50 5.66 6.71 -4.29
CA THR A 50 4.98 5.46 -3.99
C THR A 50 5.93 4.44 -3.37
N VAL A 51 7.15 4.29 -3.90
CA VAL A 51 8.14 3.35 -3.34
C VAL A 51 8.66 3.80 -1.98
N LEU A 52 8.92 5.10 -1.80
CA LEU A 52 9.32 5.65 -0.49
C LEU A 52 8.21 5.46 0.54
N TYR A 53 6.97 5.70 0.13
CA TYR A 53 5.83 5.49 1.04
C TYR A 53 5.62 4.02 1.38
N GLU A 54 5.83 3.11 0.43
CA GLU A 54 5.77 1.67 0.70
C GLU A 54 6.78 1.27 1.78
N ALA A 55 8.00 1.77 1.72
CA ALA A 55 9.01 1.53 2.77
C ALA A 55 8.57 2.08 4.14
N VAL A 56 7.98 3.27 4.17
CA VAL A 56 7.42 3.86 5.42
C VAL A 56 6.28 3.01 5.98
N LYS A 57 5.35 2.61 5.13
CA LYS A 57 4.20 1.77 5.50
C LYS A 57 4.63 0.42 6.04
N GLN A 58 5.50 -0.28 5.32
CA GLN A 58 6.03 -1.58 5.70
C GLN A 58 6.84 -1.49 6.99
N GLY A 59 7.70 -0.48 7.14
CA GLY A 59 8.47 -0.25 8.35
C GLY A 59 7.58 0.04 9.57
N ALA A 60 6.54 0.89 9.39
CA ALA A 60 5.56 1.15 10.45
C ALA A 60 4.78 -0.13 10.81
N PHE A 61 4.39 -0.92 9.81
CA PHE A 61 3.68 -2.18 10.08
C PHE A 61 4.57 -3.16 10.84
N ALA A 62 5.83 -3.32 10.42
CA ALA A 62 6.79 -4.18 11.12
C ALA A 62 7.02 -3.77 12.58
N ARG A 63 6.95 -2.45 12.89
CA ARG A 63 7.15 -1.92 14.24
C ARG A 63 5.99 -2.19 15.19
N TYR A 64 4.74 -2.10 14.69
CA TYR A 64 3.53 -2.12 15.53
C TYR A 64 2.72 -3.39 15.38
N PHE A 65 2.97 -4.17 14.34
CA PHE A 65 2.24 -5.38 13.99
C PHE A 65 3.20 -6.53 13.66
N ASP A 66 2.71 -7.76 13.76
CA ASP A 66 3.44 -8.96 13.37
C ASP A 66 3.35 -9.19 11.85
N GLN A 67 4.34 -8.65 11.12
CA GLN A 67 4.43 -8.78 9.66
C GLN A 67 4.55 -10.25 9.21
N LYS A 68 5.26 -11.09 9.98
CA LYS A 68 5.43 -12.51 9.69
C LYS A 68 4.10 -13.26 9.80
N LYS A 69 3.31 -12.94 10.81
CA LYS A 69 1.96 -13.53 10.99
C LYS A 69 1.05 -13.18 9.81
N LEU A 70 1.03 -11.91 9.38
CA LEU A 70 0.26 -11.49 8.22
C LEU A 70 0.75 -12.18 6.94
N GLY A 71 2.06 -12.25 6.72
CA GLY A 71 2.65 -12.92 5.57
C GLY A 71 2.27 -14.40 5.49
N MET A 72 2.37 -15.13 6.61
CA MET A 72 1.96 -16.53 6.66
C MET A 72 0.46 -16.73 6.38
N TYR A 73 -0.40 -15.82 6.89
CA TYR A 73 -1.82 -15.84 6.60
C TYR A 73 -2.08 -15.64 5.09
N LEU A 74 -1.48 -14.62 4.48
CA LEU A 74 -1.65 -14.32 3.06
C LEU A 74 -1.17 -15.48 2.18
N MET A 75 0.00 -16.04 2.44
CA MET A 75 0.53 -17.19 1.71
C MET A 75 -0.42 -18.39 1.78
N LYS A 76 -0.96 -18.68 2.97
CA LYS A 76 -1.92 -19.77 3.15
C LYS A 76 -3.22 -19.49 2.37
N LYS A 77 -3.74 -18.26 2.43
CA LYS A 77 -4.98 -17.89 1.76
C LYS A 77 -4.83 -17.96 0.24
N ILE A 78 -3.74 -17.42 -0.32
CA ILE A 78 -3.42 -17.47 -1.75
C ILE A 78 -3.32 -18.91 -2.25
N HIS A 79 -2.67 -19.79 -1.48
CA HIS A 79 -2.51 -21.20 -1.87
C HIS A 79 -3.85 -21.91 -2.05
N PHE A 80 -4.89 -21.51 -1.34
CA PHE A 80 -6.21 -22.15 -1.34
C PHE A 80 -7.28 -21.40 -2.14
N SER A 81 -6.98 -20.20 -2.67
CA SER A 81 -7.95 -19.39 -3.41
C SER A 81 -7.33 -18.82 -4.70
N ALA A 82 -8.15 -18.70 -5.74
CA ALA A 82 -7.74 -18.10 -7.02
C ALA A 82 -7.66 -16.54 -6.96
N GLY A 83 -7.60 -15.96 -5.77
CA GLY A 83 -7.80 -14.53 -5.55
C GLY A 83 -6.52 -13.72 -5.25
N GLU A 84 -5.34 -14.14 -5.71
CA GLU A 84 -4.08 -13.42 -5.47
C GLU A 84 -4.17 -11.96 -5.93
N ASP A 85 -4.75 -11.72 -7.11
CA ASP A 85 -4.89 -10.39 -7.71
C ASP A 85 -5.75 -9.42 -6.87
N MET A 86 -6.62 -9.95 -6.02
CA MET A 86 -7.47 -9.14 -5.12
C MET A 86 -6.94 -9.09 -3.70
N LEU A 87 -6.40 -10.19 -3.20
CA LEU A 87 -6.01 -10.32 -1.79
C LEU A 87 -4.81 -9.45 -1.41
N LEU A 88 -3.77 -9.41 -2.26
CA LEU A 88 -2.57 -8.60 -1.99
C LEU A 88 -2.85 -7.08 -2.01
N PRO A 89 -3.57 -6.53 -3.03
CA PRO A 89 -3.98 -5.14 -2.99
C PRO A 89 -4.85 -4.80 -1.77
N LEU A 90 -5.79 -5.67 -1.40
CA LEU A 90 -6.64 -5.48 -0.22
C LEU A 90 -5.81 -5.46 1.08
N ALA A 91 -4.88 -6.41 1.23
CA ALA A 91 -3.98 -6.43 2.39
C ALA A 91 -3.14 -5.15 2.47
N GLY A 92 -2.65 -4.65 1.33
CA GLY A 92 -1.93 -3.38 1.26
C GLY A 92 -2.73 -2.19 1.76
N LEU A 93 -4.03 -2.10 1.44
CA LEU A 93 -4.93 -1.06 1.94
C LEU A 93 -5.19 -1.21 3.45
N CYS A 94 -5.43 -2.44 3.91
CA CYS A 94 -5.64 -2.71 5.33
C CYS A 94 -4.38 -2.38 6.17
N MET A 95 -3.19 -2.73 5.67
CA MET A 95 -1.93 -2.33 6.31
C MET A 95 -1.80 -0.81 6.40
N ASP A 96 -2.08 -0.08 5.31
CA ASP A 96 -2.01 1.38 5.32
C ASP A 96 -2.96 1.99 6.35
N ALA A 97 -4.20 1.54 6.38
CA ALA A 97 -5.20 2.03 7.33
C ALA A 97 -4.79 1.77 8.79
N ALA A 98 -4.25 0.57 9.08
CA ALA A 98 -3.81 0.20 10.42
C ALA A 98 -2.63 1.04 10.93
N VAL A 99 -1.66 1.36 10.06
CA VAL A 99 -0.49 2.15 10.47
C VAL A 99 -0.66 3.65 10.35
N ASN A 100 -1.71 4.13 9.69
CA ASN A 100 -1.92 5.55 9.39
C ASN A 100 -1.82 6.45 10.63
N ARG A 101 -2.42 6.04 11.75
CA ARG A 101 -2.36 6.81 13.01
C ARG A 101 -0.94 7.00 13.54
N PHE A 102 -0.07 5.98 13.38
CA PHE A 102 1.32 6.04 13.82
C PHE A 102 2.16 6.91 12.89
N ILE A 103 1.95 6.79 11.57
CA ILE A 103 2.63 7.62 10.56
C ILE A 103 2.33 9.09 10.80
N ILE A 104 1.06 9.46 11.01
CA ILE A 104 0.66 10.86 11.21
C ILE A 104 1.17 11.41 12.55
N ARG A 105 1.12 10.63 13.64
CA ARG A 105 1.49 11.11 14.96
C ARG A 105 3.00 11.20 15.19
N GLU A 106 3.74 10.19 14.71
CA GLU A 106 5.14 10.03 15.09
C GLU A 106 6.12 10.50 14.02
N ARG A 107 5.67 10.66 12.77
CA ARG A 107 6.52 10.88 11.60
C ARG A 107 5.98 11.97 10.70
N LEU A 108 5.88 13.21 11.19
CA LEU A 108 5.36 14.35 10.42
C LEU A 108 5.98 14.50 9.03
N GLY A 109 7.30 14.21 8.87
CA GLY A 109 7.97 14.27 7.57
C GLY A 109 7.49 13.22 6.55
N THR A 110 6.80 12.16 6.98
CA THR A 110 6.27 11.13 6.09
C THR A 110 4.90 11.46 5.53
N LYS A 111 4.20 12.44 6.09
CA LYS A 111 2.89 12.88 5.61
C LYS A 111 2.96 13.36 4.16
N GLU A 112 3.93 14.20 3.82
CA GLU A 112 4.11 14.70 2.45
C GLU A 112 4.41 13.57 1.46
N ILE A 113 5.28 12.62 1.85
CA ILE A 113 5.59 11.44 1.03
C ILE A 113 4.31 10.66 0.77
N ARG A 114 3.49 10.43 1.81
CA ARG A 114 2.21 9.73 1.70
C ARG A 114 1.24 10.44 0.77
N GLU A 115 1.01 11.72 0.96
CA GLU A 115 0.09 12.50 0.13
C GLU A 115 0.52 12.50 -1.35
N GLN A 116 1.80 12.63 -1.62
CA GLN A 116 2.34 12.58 -2.99
C GLN A 116 2.18 11.18 -3.58
N ALA A 117 2.49 10.12 -2.84
CA ALA A 117 2.28 8.74 -3.27
C ALA A 117 0.80 8.46 -3.60
N PHE A 118 -0.13 8.94 -2.77
CA PHE A 118 -1.56 8.76 -3.03
C PHE A 118 -2.06 9.54 -4.25
N ARG A 119 -1.49 10.71 -4.55
CA ARG A 119 -1.80 11.44 -5.79
C ARG A 119 -1.29 10.70 -7.04
N GLU A 120 -0.10 10.08 -6.97
CA GLU A 120 0.43 9.23 -8.05
C GLU A 120 -0.48 8.01 -8.26
N LEU A 121 -0.88 7.35 -7.18
CA LEU A 121 -1.79 6.19 -7.21
C LEU A 121 -3.19 6.56 -7.72
N GLU A 122 -3.75 7.69 -7.30
CA GLU A 122 -5.05 8.16 -7.78
C GLU A 122 -5.08 8.33 -9.30
N LYS A 123 -4.00 8.90 -9.85
CA LYS A 123 -3.87 9.07 -11.29
C LYS A 123 -3.83 7.71 -12.01
N ALA A 124 -3.01 6.78 -11.53
CA ALA A 124 -2.90 5.45 -12.10
C ALA A 124 -4.22 4.65 -12.03
N GLU A 125 -4.93 4.70 -10.88
CA GLU A 125 -6.22 4.01 -10.73
C GLU A 125 -7.32 4.63 -11.61
N LYS A 126 -7.36 5.95 -11.77
CA LYS A 126 -8.32 6.61 -12.67
C LYS A 126 -8.12 6.19 -14.13
N GLU A 127 -6.89 6.04 -14.58
CA GLU A 127 -6.57 5.56 -15.92
C GLU A 127 -7.06 4.12 -16.12
N GLN A 128 -6.94 3.24 -15.12
CA GLN A 128 -7.42 1.86 -15.19
C GLN A 128 -8.96 1.75 -15.12
N VAL A 129 -9.61 2.60 -14.32
CA VAL A 129 -11.07 2.62 -14.17
C VAL A 129 -11.76 3.16 -15.44
N SER A 130 -11.14 4.08 -16.18
CA SER A 130 -11.73 4.69 -17.38
C SER A 130 -11.78 3.76 -18.57
N ASP A 131 -10.90 2.75 -18.65
CA ASP A 131 -10.69 1.95 -19.87
C ASP A 131 -11.51 0.63 -19.92
N LYS A 132 -12.22 0.26 -18.85
CA LYS A 132 -12.94 -1.04 -18.80
C LYS A 132 -14.38 -0.90 -18.28
N ALA A 133 -15.34 -1.19 -19.15
CA ALA A 133 -16.69 -1.56 -18.72
C ALA A 133 -16.57 -2.87 -17.92
N GLY A 134 -16.68 -2.82 -16.58
CA GLY A 134 -16.49 -3.94 -15.68
C GLY A 134 -15.22 -3.83 -14.81
N THR A 135 -14.86 -2.61 -14.42
CA THR A 135 -13.73 -2.38 -13.49
C THR A 135 -13.89 -3.23 -12.24
N ASP A 136 -12.85 -4.00 -11.96
CA ASP A 136 -12.74 -4.87 -10.81
C ASP A 136 -13.05 -4.10 -9.51
N LEU A 137 -13.85 -4.69 -8.64
CA LEU A 137 -14.29 -4.09 -7.39
C LEU A 137 -13.11 -3.62 -6.52
N ILE A 138 -11.97 -4.33 -6.57
CA ILE A 138 -10.77 -3.95 -5.83
C ILE A 138 -10.21 -2.59 -6.28
N HIS A 139 -10.23 -2.28 -7.56
CA HIS A 139 -9.79 -0.96 -8.07
C HIS A 139 -10.70 0.16 -7.59
N ARG A 140 -12.02 -0.09 -7.51
CA ARG A 140 -12.98 0.88 -6.97
C ARG A 140 -12.75 1.12 -5.48
N ILE A 141 -12.53 0.05 -4.70
CA ILE A 141 -12.18 0.15 -3.26
C ILE A 141 -10.90 0.97 -3.08
N ARG A 142 -9.87 0.69 -3.87
CA ARG A 142 -8.60 1.42 -3.82
C ARG A 142 -8.79 2.90 -4.14
N LEU A 143 -9.50 3.22 -5.21
CA LEU A 143 -9.76 4.61 -5.59
C LEU A 143 -10.53 5.36 -4.50
N LEU A 144 -11.54 4.73 -3.89
CA LEU A 144 -12.29 5.30 -2.77
C LEU A 144 -11.40 5.56 -1.56
N TYR A 145 -10.59 4.59 -1.19
CA TYR A 145 -9.65 4.74 -0.08
C TYR A 145 -8.66 5.89 -0.33
N ILE A 146 -8.06 5.94 -1.52
CA ILE A 146 -7.13 7.00 -1.92
C ILE A 146 -7.79 8.38 -1.81
N ARG A 147 -9.01 8.52 -2.34
CA ARG A 147 -9.78 9.78 -2.28
C ARG A 147 -10.12 10.17 -0.84
N HIS A 148 -10.52 9.19 -0.02
CA HIS A 148 -10.77 9.43 1.40
C HIS A 148 -9.51 10.00 2.09
N VAL A 149 -8.34 9.40 1.83
CA VAL A 149 -7.05 9.85 2.39
C VAL A 149 -6.67 11.26 1.91
N LEU A 150 -6.97 11.60 0.65
CA LEU A 150 -6.70 12.91 0.06
C LEU A 150 -7.80 13.96 0.37
N GLU A 151 -8.81 13.59 1.19
CA GLU A 151 -9.96 14.45 1.51
C GLU A 151 -10.74 14.92 0.25
N ASN A 152 -10.67 14.13 -0.82
CA ASN A 152 -11.34 14.43 -2.08
C ASN A 152 -12.75 13.81 -2.08
N THR A 153 -13.80 14.63 -1.81
CA THR A 153 -15.17 14.17 -1.55
C THR A 153 -16.08 14.11 -2.77
N ASP A 154 -15.57 14.25 -3.99
CA ASP A 154 -16.38 14.23 -5.21
C ASP A 154 -16.87 12.82 -5.61
N ASP A 155 -17.47 12.10 -4.66
CA ASP A 155 -17.92 10.71 -4.82
C ASP A 155 -19.43 10.62 -5.04
N LYS A 156 -19.89 11.10 -6.19
CA LYS A 156 -21.30 10.89 -6.59
C LYS A 156 -21.46 9.58 -7.35
N GLY A 157 -22.21 8.64 -6.78
CA GLY A 157 -22.64 7.41 -7.46
C GLY A 157 -21.71 6.21 -7.27
N MET A 158 -21.28 5.97 -6.05
CA MET A 158 -20.39 4.87 -5.71
C MET A 158 -21.07 3.50 -5.66
N ASP A 159 -20.27 2.47 -5.89
CA ASP A 159 -20.66 1.08 -5.72
C ASP A 159 -20.89 0.77 -4.23
N PRO A 160 -22.09 0.32 -3.81
CA PRO A 160 -22.39 0.04 -2.41
C PRO A 160 -21.43 -1.00 -1.77
N GLN A 161 -20.95 -1.97 -2.55
CA GLN A 161 -20.00 -2.97 -2.06
C GLN A 161 -18.64 -2.33 -1.77
N ALA A 162 -18.18 -1.43 -2.63
CA ALA A 162 -16.94 -0.69 -2.40
C ALA A 162 -17.03 0.23 -1.17
N GLU A 163 -18.19 0.85 -0.92
CA GLU A 163 -18.42 1.66 0.28
C GLU A 163 -18.38 0.81 1.57
N ILE A 164 -19.00 -0.37 1.56
CA ILE A 164 -18.96 -1.30 2.70
C ILE A 164 -17.51 -1.71 2.99
N ALA A 165 -16.75 -2.06 1.95
CA ALA A 165 -15.34 -2.41 2.11
C ALA A 165 -14.51 -1.24 2.65
N LEU A 166 -14.70 -0.04 2.12
CA LEU A 166 -14.04 1.17 2.61
C LEU A 166 -14.32 1.40 4.09
N TYR A 167 -15.58 1.31 4.51
CA TYR A 167 -15.93 1.49 5.92
C TYR A 167 -15.20 0.50 6.85
N LYS A 168 -15.12 -0.77 6.44
CA LYS A 168 -14.37 -1.80 7.18
C LYS A 168 -12.86 -1.50 7.22
N ILE A 169 -12.26 -1.08 6.09
CA ILE A 169 -10.84 -0.68 6.05
C ILE A 169 -10.58 0.48 7.00
N LEU A 170 -11.45 1.49 7.00
CA LEU A 170 -11.28 2.67 7.85
C LEU A 170 -11.42 2.36 9.36
N SER A 171 -12.11 1.28 9.73
CA SER A 171 -12.18 0.84 11.13
C SER A 171 -10.82 0.40 11.68
N LEU A 172 -9.87 0.02 10.82
CA LEU A 172 -8.51 -0.36 11.20
C LEU A 172 -7.66 0.78 11.79
N LYS A 173 -8.15 2.02 11.74
CA LYS A 173 -7.54 3.11 12.51
C LYS A 173 -7.40 2.80 14.00
N ASP A 174 -8.23 1.91 14.52
CA ASP A 174 -8.28 1.50 15.93
C ASP A 174 -7.70 0.09 16.15
N ALA A 175 -7.10 -0.53 15.12
CA ALA A 175 -6.49 -1.86 15.22
C ALA A 175 -5.37 -1.88 16.27
N GLU A 176 -5.40 -2.88 17.15
CA GLU A 176 -4.43 -3.04 18.24
C GLU A 176 -3.36 -4.09 17.90
N ASN A 177 -3.70 -5.03 17.02
CA ASN A 177 -2.85 -6.15 16.69
C ASN A 177 -3.09 -6.67 15.25
N THR A 178 -2.23 -7.59 14.81
CA THR A 178 -2.29 -8.17 13.46
C THR A 178 -3.56 -8.98 13.20
N GLU A 179 -4.17 -9.56 14.23
CA GLU A 179 -5.43 -10.32 14.08
C GLU A 179 -6.58 -9.41 13.64
N ASP A 180 -6.64 -8.18 14.15
CA ASP A 180 -7.65 -7.19 13.74
C ASP A 180 -7.55 -6.91 12.24
N VAL A 181 -6.31 -6.79 11.73
CA VAL A 181 -6.05 -6.59 10.30
C VAL A 181 -6.49 -7.82 9.48
N ILE A 182 -6.12 -9.02 9.93
CA ILE A 182 -6.49 -10.28 9.28
C ILE A 182 -8.01 -10.45 9.23
N ASN A 183 -8.70 -10.18 10.33
CA ASN A 183 -10.16 -10.30 10.40
C ASN A 183 -10.86 -9.39 9.41
N VAL A 184 -10.41 -8.14 9.27
CA VAL A 184 -10.99 -7.21 8.29
C VAL A 184 -10.70 -7.66 6.85
N ILE A 185 -9.50 -8.18 6.57
CA ILE A 185 -9.19 -8.77 5.26
C ILE A 185 -10.14 -9.94 4.96
N ASP A 186 -10.33 -10.86 5.91
CA ASP A 186 -11.24 -12.01 5.76
C ASP A 186 -12.70 -11.58 5.56
N GLU A 187 -13.17 -10.61 6.31
CA GLU A 187 -14.53 -10.10 6.18
C GLU A 187 -14.78 -9.47 4.80
N ILE A 188 -13.85 -8.68 4.30
CA ILE A 188 -14.00 -8.06 2.96
C ILE A 188 -13.87 -9.12 1.88
N TYR A 189 -12.87 -9.99 1.99
CA TYR A 189 -12.62 -11.01 0.99
C TYR A 189 -13.80 -11.99 0.86
N ASN A 190 -14.34 -12.48 1.98
CA ASN A 190 -15.39 -13.51 1.98
C ASN A 190 -16.83 -12.95 1.80
N HIS A 191 -17.06 -11.65 2.01
CA HIS A 191 -18.42 -11.09 2.02
C HIS A 191 -18.65 -9.95 1.04
N VAL A 192 -17.60 -9.43 0.44
CA VAL A 192 -17.66 -8.30 -0.49
C VAL A 192 -17.09 -8.67 -1.85
N LEU A 193 -16.02 -9.48 -1.88
CA LEU A 193 -15.31 -9.85 -3.11
C LEU A 193 -15.72 -11.25 -3.66
N ASP A 194 -16.26 -12.15 -2.82
CA ASP A 194 -16.89 -13.40 -3.21
C ASP A 194 -18.37 -13.15 -3.63
#